data_d12e28b9c83942c8210827df278ec363
#
_entry.id   d12e28b9c83942c8210827df278ec363
#
_cell.length_a   1.000
_cell.length_b   1.000
_cell.length_c   1.000
_cell.angle_alpha   90.00
_cell.angle_beta   90.00
_cell.angle_gamma   90.00
#
_symmetry.space_group_name_H-M   'P 1'
#
loop_
_entity.id
_entity.type
_entity.pdbx_description
1 polymer ?
#
loop_
_entity_poly.entity_id
_entity_poly.type
_entity_poly.pdbx_seq_one_letter_code
_entity_poly.pdbx_strand_id
1 'polypeptide(L)'
;MSYILSEEEQMLRDSAQAFLTEKSPVSELRRLRDEGCKDGFRHAIWKEMGEMGWNGVVIPEEYGGVDMGYTAAGIILQEMGRTLAATPFLASSVLCATALRYGGTDGQKSEHLPKIATGEKIYALAVDEKARHNAKHIETRATKDGNGFRLSGQKRFVVCGNGADMLIVAARMDDESIGLFLVDPEADGIERTLRRSVDSHAPANINFDDVKLDGDALLSETEDGSALLDLVLDSGRACLAAEQLGLAEEAFSRTLDYIKERDQFGQKIGSFQGLQHRAAHLLTEVEMTQSLVVKALRQLDEAPSQAPLWIAAAKAKATKVSRLSSSEAIQMHGGVGMTDEYEIGFFYKRAQAAGEYLGDDAWGTSRVAELSGF
;
A
#
# COMPACT_ATOMS: atom_id res chain seq x y z
N MET A 1 23.56 -5.52 -9.33
CA MET A 1 22.44 -5.27 -8.43
C MET A 1 22.76 -5.86 -7.06
N SER A 2 22.79 -5.04 -6.02
CA SER A 2 23.08 -5.51 -4.66
C SER A 2 21.76 -5.87 -3.96
N TYR A 3 21.72 -7.02 -3.30
CA TYR A 3 20.63 -7.40 -2.38
C TYR A 3 20.92 -6.94 -0.94
N ILE A 4 22.08 -6.33 -0.71
CA ILE A 4 22.49 -5.80 0.58
C ILE A 4 22.10 -4.34 0.62
N LEU A 5 21.51 -3.90 1.72
CA LEU A 5 21.20 -2.50 1.96
C LEU A 5 22.50 -1.67 2.01
N SER A 6 22.47 -0.46 1.46
CA SER A 6 23.51 0.53 1.67
C SER A 6 23.52 1.01 3.14
N GLU A 7 24.54 1.72 3.56
CA GLU A 7 24.59 2.30 4.90
C GLU A 7 23.40 3.25 5.15
N GLU A 8 23.06 4.07 4.17
CA GLU A 8 21.90 4.99 4.24
C GLU A 8 20.58 4.25 4.35
N GLU A 9 20.40 3.21 3.54
CA GLU A 9 19.18 2.36 3.60
C GLU A 9 19.07 1.60 4.92
N GLN A 10 20.22 1.17 5.48
CA GLN A 10 20.24 0.55 6.80
C GLN A 10 19.85 1.55 7.89
N MET A 11 20.39 2.78 7.85
CA MET A 11 20.01 3.85 8.79
C MET A 11 18.53 4.21 8.69
N LEU A 12 17.98 4.26 7.47
CA LEU A 12 16.55 4.48 7.24
C LEU A 12 15.70 3.37 7.87
N ARG A 13 16.10 2.10 7.66
CA ARG A 13 15.42 0.94 8.25
C ARG A 13 15.43 1.00 9.77
N ASP A 14 16.58 1.24 10.37
CA ASP A 14 16.73 1.29 11.83
C ASP A 14 15.91 2.44 12.44
N SER A 15 15.89 3.60 11.76
CA SER A 15 15.04 4.74 12.14
C SER A 15 13.55 4.40 12.03
N ALA A 16 13.13 3.77 10.92
CA ALA A 16 11.74 3.37 10.71
C ALA A 16 11.29 2.35 11.75
N GLN A 17 12.11 1.34 12.03
CA GLN A 17 11.84 0.33 13.05
C GLN A 17 11.66 0.95 14.44
N ALA A 18 12.58 1.83 14.84
CA ALA A 18 12.52 2.48 16.15
C ALA A 18 11.25 3.34 16.30
N PHE A 19 10.96 4.18 15.31
CA PHE A 19 9.80 5.07 15.32
C PHE A 19 8.49 4.29 15.32
N LEU A 20 8.33 3.33 14.42
CA LEU A 20 7.08 2.57 14.28
C LEU A 20 6.82 1.66 15.47
N THR A 21 7.86 1.07 16.06
CA THR A 21 7.73 0.29 17.29
C THR A 21 7.25 1.15 18.45
N GLU A 22 7.72 2.39 18.57
CA GLU A 22 7.32 3.31 19.63
C GLU A 22 5.94 3.94 19.37
N LYS A 23 5.73 4.49 18.16
CA LYS A 23 4.57 5.36 17.85
C LYS A 23 3.36 4.61 17.27
N SER A 24 3.60 3.53 16.56
CA SER A 24 2.54 2.76 15.88
C SER A 24 2.67 1.25 16.09
N PRO A 25 2.77 0.76 17.34
CA PRO A 25 2.72 -0.67 17.63
C PRO A 25 1.34 -1.25 17.25
N VAL A 26 1.23 -2.59 17.17
CA VAL A 26 -0.05 -3.28 16.84
C VAL A 26 -1.18 -2.87 17.79
N SER A 27 -0.87 -2.55 19.04
CA SER A 27 -1.83 -2.02 20.01
C SER A 27 -2.45 -0.67 19.60
N GLU A 28 -1.76 0.13 18.77
CA GLU A 28 -2.32 1.37 18.22
C GLU A 28 -3.39 1.05 17.16
N LEU A 29 -3.17 0.06 16.28
CA LEU A 29 -4.19 -0.39 15.33
C LEU A 29 -5.43 -0.92 16.07
N ARG A 30 -5.25 -1.67 17.17
CA ARG A 30 -6.33 -2.11 18.04
C ARG A 30 -7.11 -0.90 18.58
N ARG A 31 -6.41 0.12 19.08
CA ARG A 31 -7.02 1.34 19.63
C ARG A 31 -7.81 2.11 18.57
N LEU A 32 -7.28 2.28 17.36
CA LEU A 32 -8.01 2.88 16.23
C LEU A 32 -9.31 2.15 15.92
N ARG A 33 -9.28 0.81 15.92
CA ARG A 33 -10.47 -0.04 15.75
C ARG A 33 -11.49 0.18 16.85
N ASP A 34 -11.06 0.09 18.10
CA ASP A 34 -11.95 0.09 19.28
C ASP A 34 -12.57 1.48 19.51
N GLU A 35 -11.84 2.56 19.23
CA GLU A 35 -12.34 3.92 19.23
C GLU A 35 -13.24 4.25 18.01
N GLY A 36 -13.23 3.41 16.99
CA GLY A 36 -13.99 3.64 15.75
C GLY A 36 -13.48 4.83 14.96
N CYS A 37 -12.14 5.02 14.91
CA CYS A 37 -11.49 6.12 14.19
C CYS A 37 -11.97 6.15 12.73
N LYS A 38 -12.57 7.30 12.31
CA LYS A 38 -13.18 7.42 10.98
C LYS A 38 -12.13 7.51 9.87
N ASP A 39 -10.99 8.12 10.12
CA ASP A 39 -9.92 8.26 9.13
C ASP A 39 -9.06 6.99 9.05
N GLY A 40 -9.10 6.15 10.10
CA GLY A 40 -8.38 4.88 10.17
C GLY A 40 -6.90 5.03 10.49
N PHE A 41 -6.42 6.22 10.85
CA PHE A 41 -5.02 6.52 11.23
C PHE A 41 -4.93 7.73 12.16
N ARG A 42 -3.73 8.00 12.71
CA ARG A 42 -3.48 9.19 13.55
C ARG A 42 -2.77 10.29 12.76
N HIS A 43 -3.40 11.45 12.64
CA HIS A 43 -2.82 12.63 11.98
C HIS A 43 -1.50 13.07 12.64
N ALA A 44 -1.34 12.92 13.96
CA ALA A 44 -0.10 13.25 14.65
C ALA A 44 1.08 12.39 14.17
N ILE A 45 0.88 11.07 14.02
CA ILE A 45 1.90 10.15 13.50
C ILE A 45 2.25 10.52 12.05
N TRP A 46 1.23 10.78 11.23
CA TRP A 46 1.42 11.20 9.83
C TRP A 46 2.26 12.48 9.72
N LYS A 47 2.01 13.45 10.59
CA LYS A 47 2.77 14.70 10.64
C LYS A 47 4.22 14.48 11.07
N GLU A 48 4.46 13.67 12.12
CA GLU A 48 5.80 13.31 12.58
C GLU A 48 6.59 12.61 11.45
N MET A 49 5.95 11.73 10.66
CA MET A 49 6.59 11.11 9.49
C MET A 49 6.97 12.13 8.41
N GLY A 50 6.16 13.18 8.20
CA GLY A 50 6.50 14.32 7.34
C GLY A 50 7.72 15.10 7.84
N GLU A 51 7.79 15.36 9.15
CA GLU A 51 8.93 16.02 9.78
C GLU A 51 10.23 15.22 9.65
N MET A 52 10.14 13.87 9.54
CA MET A 52 11.27 12.98 9.23
C MET A 52 11.59 12.90 7.73
N GLY A 53 10.83 13.57 6.86
CA GLY A 53 11.01 13.54 5.41
C GLY A 53 10.44 12.28 4.71
N TRP A 54 9.85 11.35 5.44
CA TRP A 54 9.40 10.08 4.86
C TRP A 54 8.25 10.25 3.86
N ASN A 55 7.33 11.19 4.15
CA ASN A 55 6.18 11.44 3.27
C ASN A 55 6.62 11.93 1.88
N GLY A 56 7.83 12.52 1.78
CA GLY A 56 8.44 12.98 0.53
C GLY A 56 9.45 12.01 -0.10
N VAL A 57 9.48 10.74 0.33
CA VAL A 57 10.53 9.77 -0.05
C VAL A 57 10.71 9.56 -1.56
N VAL A 58 9.63 9.65 -2.35
CA VAL A 58 9.64 9.53 -3.82
C VAL A 58 9.45 10.88 -4.53
N ILE A 59 9.36 11.98 -3.77
CA ILE A 59 9.13 13.33 -4.30
C ILE A 59 10.50 13.98 -4.56
N PRO A 60 10.71 14.61 -5.74
CA PRO A 60 11.93 15.34 -6.04
C PRO A 60 12.23 16.45 -5.03
N GLU A 61 13.52 16.72 -4.78
CA GLU A 61 13.96 17.76 -3.85
C GLU A 61 13.43 19.16 -4.21
N GLU A 62 13.32 19.47 -5.50
CA GLU A 62 12.77 20.74 -6.00
C GLU A 62 11.33 21.00 -5.55
N TYR A 63 10.57 19.94 -5.20
CA TYR A 63 9.21 20.00 -4.65
C TYR A 63 9.16 19.67 -3.15
N GLY A 64 10.28 19.77 -2.44
CA GLY A 64 10.37 19.59 -1.00
C GLY A 64 10.42 18.13 -0.52
N GLY A 65 10.66 17.19 -1.41
CA GLY A 65 10.90 15.79 -1.09
C GLY A 65 12.36 15.49 -0.77
N VAL A 66 12.68 14.19 -0.61
CA VAL A 66 14.05 13.68 -0.37
C VAL A 66 14.57 12.78 -1.49
N ASP A 67 13.73 12.44 -2.46
CA ASP A 67 14.02 11.68 -3.69
C ASP A 67 14.87 10.40 -3.50
N MET A 68 14.61 9.66 -2.43
CA MET A 68 15.34 8.41 -2.13
C MET A 68 14.81 7.20 -2.94
N GLY A 69 13.73 7.37 -3.68
CA GLY A 69 13.16 6.36 -4.57
C GLY A 69 12.27 5.33 -3.90
N TYR A 70 11.84 4.35 -4.71
CA TYR A 70 10.88 3.33 -4.28
C TYR A 70 11.51 2.25 -3.39
N THR A 71 12.82 2.03 -3.49
CA THR A 71 13.52 1.13 -2.57
C THR A 71 13.42 1.65 -1.15
N ALA A 72 13.64 2.93 -0.93
CA ALA A 72 13.50 3.57 0.38
C ALA A 72 12.04 3.54 0.87
N ALA A 73 11.06 3.82 -0.01
CA ALA A 73 9.65 3.68 0.32
C ALA A 73 9.29 2.24 0.73
N GLY A 74 9.85 1.24 0.04
CA GLY A 74 9.68 -0.18 0.37
C GLY A 74 10.26 -0.56 1.73
N ILE A 75 11.43 -0.02 2.10
CA ILE A 75 12.03 -0.23 3.42
C ILE A 75 11.11 0.29 4.53
N ILE A 76 10.59 1.51 4.39
CA ILE A 76 9.64 2.08 5.36
C ILE A 76 8.38 1.21 5.45
N LEU A 77 7.81 0.78 4.31
CA LEU A 77 6.61 -0.06 4.29
C LEU A 77 6.84 -1.46 4.84
N GLN A 78 8.04 -2.05 4.69
CA GLN A 78 8.38 -3.31 5.31
C GLN A 78 8.33 -3.19 6.86
N GLU A 79 8.88 -2.12 7.42
CA GLU A 79 8.79 -1.87 8.87
C GLU A 79 7.34 -1.51 9.30
N MET A 80 6.55 -0.82 8.47
CA MET A 80 5.12 -0.64 8.70
C MET A 80 4.36 -1.97 8.74
N GLY A 81 4.71 -2.92 7.88
CA GLY A 81 4.15 -4.26 7.88
C GLY A 81 4.41 -5.03 9.17
N ARG A 82 5.57 -4.85 9.79
CA ARG A 82 5.91 -5.48 11.08
C ARG A 82 5.04 -5.00 12.23
N THR A 83 4.66 -3.74 12.23
CA THR A 83 3.83 -3.14 13.29
C THR A 83 2.36 -3.02 12.90
N LEU A 84 1.98 -3.39 11.68
CA LEU A 84 0.66 -3.16 11.08
C LEU A 84 0.25 -1.68 11.15
N ALA A 85 1.20 -0.78 10.91
CA ALA A 85 0.99 0.65 11.03
C ALA A 85 -0.06 1.16 10.04
N ALA A 86 -1.16 1.67 10.56
CA ALA A 86 -2.22 2.28 9.76
C ALA A 86 -1.87 3.75 9.48
N THR A 87 -1.43 4.03 8.25
CA THR A 87 -1.03 5.38 7.80
C THR A 87 -1.45 5.61 6.35
N PRO A 88 -1.56 6.87 5.88
CA PRO A 88 -1.80 7.16 4.47
C PRO A 88 -0.55 7.00 3.57
N PHE A 89 0.55 6.46 4.05
CA PHE A 89 1.85 6.44 3.36
C PHE A 89 1.77 5.81 1.97
N LEU A 90 1.22 4.59 1.84
CA LEU A 90 1.09 3.95 0.53
C LEU A 90 0.20 4.75 -0.42
N ALA A 91 -0.94 5.26 0.07
CA ALA A 91 -1.91 6.00 -0.74
C ALA A 91 -1.36 7.37 -1.17
N SER A 92 -0.84 8.15 -0.23
CA SER A 92 -0.44 9.53 -0.45
C SER A 92 1.01 9.64 -0.94
N SER A 93 1.96 9.09 -0.18
CA SER A 93 3.40 9.25 -0.46
C SER A 93 3.91 8.37 -1.60
N VAL A 94 3.23 7.25 -1.91
CA VAL A 94 3.64 6.40 -3.03
C VAL A 94 2.72 6.60 -4.22
N LEU A 95 1.44 6.22 -4.13
CA LEU A 95 0.55 6.21 -5.29
C LEU A 95 0.28 7.63 -5.83
N CYS A 96 -0.21 8.54 -4.99
CA CYS A 96 -0.57 9.88 -5.43
C CYS A 96 0.65 10.75 -5.74
N ALA A 97 1.73 10.63 -4.97
CA ALA A 97 2.99 11.31 -5.28
C ALA A 97 3.56 10.85 -6.64
N THR A 98 3.51 9.54 -6.95
CA THR A 98 3.91 9.02 -8.27
C THR A 98 3.03 9.58 -9.39
N ALA A 99 1.70 9.61 -9.21
CA ALA A 99 0.78 10.16 -10.20
C ALA A 99 1.09 11.63 -10.51
N LEU A 100 1.32 12.44 -9.48
CA LEU A 100 1.67 13.86 -9.62
C LEU A 100 3.06 14.05 -10.22
N ARG A 101 4.06 13.28 -9.76
CA ARG A 101 5.45 13.37 -10.26
C ARG A 101 5.53 13.16 -11.77
N TYR A 102 4.83 12.18 -12.29
CA TYR A 102 4.94 11.76 -13.70
C TYR A 102 3.79 12.24 -14.59
N GLY A 103 2.66 12.64 -14.03
CA GLY A 103 1.49 13.09 -14.81
C GLY A 103 1.06 14.52 -14.56
N GLY A 104 1.49 15.13 -13.45
CA GLY A 104 1.15 16.51 -13.12
C GLY A 104 1.92 17.51 -13.96
N THR A 105 1.28 18.63 -14.35
CA THR A 105 1.96 19.81 -14.89
C THR A 105 2.88 20.43 -13.82
N ASP A 106 3.83 21.27 -14.21
CA ASP A 106 4.73 21.96 -13.26
C ASP A 106 3.94 22.75 -12.20
N GLY A 107 2.80 23.34 -12.58
CA GLY A 107 1.90 24.03 -11.66
C GLY A 107 1.30 23.07 -10.62
N GLN A 108 0.79 21.94 -11.07
CA GLN A 108 0.23 20.90 -10.19
C GLN A 108 1.30 20.29 -9.28
N LYS A 109 2.49 19.97 -9.81
CA LYS A 109 3.61 19.47 -9.01
C LYS A 109 4.00 20.46 -7.90
N SER A 110 4.18 21.74 -8.27
CA SER A 110 4.56 22.81 -7.33
C SER A 110 3.51 23.08 -6.27
N GLU A 111 2.23 22.88 -6.59
CA GLU A 111 1.15 23.09 -5.63
C GLU A 111 0.94 21.89 -4.70
N HIS A 112 0.98 20.66 -5.23
CA HIS A 112 0.49 19.48 -4.50
C HIS A 112 1.61 18.65 -3.85
N LEU A 113 2.77 18.47 -4.51
CA LEU A 113 3.84 17.62 -3.98
C LEU A 113 4.42 18.11 -2.64
N PRO A 114 4.65 19.42 -2.41
CA PRO A 114 5.11 19.91 -1.12
C PRO A 114 4.13 19.62 0.03
N LYS A 115 2.82 19.66 -0.24
CA LYS A 115 1.77 19.39 0.76
C LYS A 115 1.74 17.90 1.16
N ILE A 116 2.09 16.99 0.23
CA ILE A 116 2.28 15.57 0.54
C ILE A 116 3.56 15.39 1.36
N ALA A 117 4.68 15.97 0.90
CA ALA A 117 6.00 15.81 1.54
C ALA A 117 6.00 16.25 3.01
N THR A 118 5.33 17.35 3.32
CA THR A 118 5.18 17.86 4.71
C THR A 118 4.11 17.14 5.53
N GLY A 119 3.27 16.32 4.90
CA GLY A 119 2.11 15.73 5.55
C GLY A 119 0.97 16.72 5.85
N GLU A 120 0.99 17.91 5.25
CA GLU A 120 -0.06 18.93 5.39
C GLU A 120 -1.39 18.44 4.81
N LYS A 121 -1.34 17.75 3.65
CA LYS A 121 -2.51 17.19 3.01
C LYS A 121 -2.33 15.71 2.70
N ILE A 122 -3.43 15.00 2.74
CA ILE A 122 -3.53 13.57 2.46
C ILE A 122 -4.22 13.39 1.13
N TYR A 123 -3.62 12.57 0.27
CA TYR A 123 -4.14 12.24 -1.05
C TYR A 123 -4.54 10.76 -1.10
N ALA A 124 -5.63 10.46 -1.80
CA ALA A 124 -6.07 9.08 -2.04
C ALA A 124 -6.32 8.81 -3.52
N LEU A 125 -5.85 7.65 -4.00
CA LEU A 125 -6.05 7.20 -5.36
C LEU A 125 -7.35 6.39 -5.47
N ALA A 126 -8.25 6.80 -6.35
CA ALA A 126 -9.56 6.19 -6.57
C ALA A 126 -9.61 5.53 -7.96
N VAL A 127 -9.47 4.20 -8.01
CA VAL A 127 -9.41 3.40 -9.24
C VAL A 127 -10.53 2.37 -9.29
N ASP A 128 -10.63 1.50 -8.29
CA ASP A 128 -11.50 0.34 -8.32
C ASP A 128 -12.99 0.71 -8.21
N GLU A 129 -13.83 -0.01 -8.96
CA GLU A 129 -15.28 0.21 -9.03
C GLU A 129 -16.08 -1.03 -8.62
N LYS A 130 -15.41 -2.18 -8.55
CA LYS A 130 -16.01 -3.48 -8.22
C LYS A 130 -15.32 -4.12 -7.02
N ALA A 131 -15.78 -5.28 -6.63
CA ALA A 131 -15.26 -6.01 -5.46
C ALA A 131 -13.82 -6.52 -5.66
N ARG A 132 -13.40 -6.75 -6.90
CA ARG A 132 -12.05 -7.14 -7.27
C ARG A 132 -11.36 -6.02 -8.02
N HIS A 133 -10.08 -5.86 -7.77
CA HIS A 133 -9.23 -4.95 -8.50
C HIS A 133 -9.25 -5.25 -10.01
N ASN A 134 -9.57 -4.23 -10.81
CA ASN A 134 -9.52 -4.31 -12.27
C ASN A 134 -9.36 -2.92 -12.91
N ALA A 135 -8.14 -2.44 -12.94
CA ALA A 135 -7.80 -1.13 -13.50
C ALA A 135 -8.03 -1.02 -15.03
N LYS A 136 -8.17 -2.14 -15.73
CA LYS A 136 -8.50 -2.15 -17.17
C LYS A 136 -9.98 -1.84 -17.43
N HIS A 137 -10.83 -1.93 -16.41
CA HIS A 137 -12.27 -1.77 -16.53
C HIS A 137 -12.78 -0.62 -15.66
N ILE A 138 -12.64 0.60 -16.19
CA ILE A 138 -13.10 1.84 -15.55
C ILE A 138 -14.39 2.27 -16.24
N GLU A 139 -15.48 2.39 -15.47
CA GLU A 139 -16.82 2.80 -15.92
C GLU A 139 -17.11 4.28 -15.56
N THR A 140 -16.44 4.83 -14.52
CA THR A 140 -16.51 6.26 -14.16
C THR A 140 -16.10 7.10 -15.38
N ARG A 141 -16.93 8.10 -15.72
CA ARG A 141 -16.73 8.94 -16.92
C ARG A 141 -16.41 10.37 -16.55
N ALA A 142 -15.50 10.95 -17.30
CA ALA A 142 -15.19 12.38 -17.31
C ALA A 142 -15.54 12.92 -18.71
N THR A 143 -16.71 13.55 -18.85
CA THR A 143 -17.17 14.15 -20.10
C THR A 143 -16.75 15.62 -20.17
N LYS A 144 -16.33 16.09 -21.34
CA LYS A 144 -15.89 17.47 -21.53
C LYS A 144 -17.05 18.46 -21.39
N ASP A 145 -16.86 19.50 -20.57
CA ASP A 145 -17.83 20.58 -20.33
C ASP A 145 -17.12 21.94 -20.44
N GLY A 146 -17.20 22.56 -21.61
CA GLY A 146 -16.47 23.80 -21.92
C GLY A 146 -14.95 23.61 -21.81
N ASN A 147 -14.31 24.34 -20.89
CA ASN A 147 -12.87 24.21 -20.62
C ASN A 147 -12.56 23.17 -19.53
N GLY A 148 -13.58 22.58 -18.90
CA GLY A 148 -13.46 21.60 -17.82
C GLY A 148 -14.09 20.27 -18.16
N PHE A 149 -14.49 19.54 -17.10
CA PHE A 149 -15.07 18.20 -17.19
C PHE A 149 -16.25 18.03 -16.22
N ARG A 150 -17.12 17.08 -16.53
CA ARG A 150 -18.14 16.54 -15.62
C ARG A 150 -17.80 15.10 -15.30
N LEU A 151 -17.63 14.82 -14.00
CA LEU A 151 -17.26 13.50 -13.50
C LEU A 151 -18.50 12.79 -12.91
N SER A 152 -18.79 11.59 -13.43
CA SER A 152 -19.91 10.77 -12.96
C SER A 152 -19.50 9.31 -12.85
N GLY A 153 -19.89 8.66 -11.75
CA GLY A 153 -19.59 7.25 -11.50
C GLY A 153 -19.38 6.92 -10.02
N GLN A 154 -18.68 5.84 -9.75
CA GLN A 154 -18.41 5.41 -8.38
C GLN A 154 -17.04 4.76 -8.24
N LYS A 155 -16.42 4.95 -7.07
CA LYS A 155 -15.20 4.25 -6.68
C LYS A 155 -15.42 3.50 -5.38
N ARG A 156 -14.80 2.32 -5.27
CA ARG A 156 -14.96 1.41 -4.14
C ARG A 156 -13.63 1.14 -3.46
N PHE A 157 -13.70 0.96 -2.15
CA PHE A 157 -12.54 0.61 -1.32
C PHE A 157 -11.33 1.55 -1.50
N VAL A 158 -11.61 2.85 -1.68
CA VAL A 158 -10.57 3.87 -1.78
C VAL A 158 -9.84 3.96 -0.45
N VAL A 159 -8.61 3.46 -0.41
CA VAL A 159 -7.78 3.46 0.81
C VAL A 159 -7.49 4.90 1.21
N CYS A 160 -7.68 5.22 2.49
CA CYS A 160 -7.63 6.58 3.06
C CYS A 160 -8.66 7.56 2.47
N GLY A 161 -9.60 7.11 1.63
CA GLY A 161 -10.54 7.98 0.94
C GLY A 161 -11.49 8.77 1.86
N ASN A 162 -11.72 8.30 3.10
CA ASN A 162 -12.54 9.04 4.06
C ASN A 162 -11.80 10.25 4.66
N GLY A 163 -10.51 10.09 4.97
CA GLY A 163 -9.67 11.15 5.54
C GLY A 163 -8.83 11.91 4.51
N ALA A 164 -9.07 11.72 3.21
CA ALA A 164 -8.33 12.42 2.17
C ALA A 164 -8.79 13.86 2.00
N ASP A 165 -7.81 14.77 1.86
CA ASP A 165 -8.00 16.18 1.52
C ASP A 165 -8.06 16.41 0.01
N MET A 166 -7.62 15.42 -0.77
CA MET A 166 -7.64 15.43 -2.25
C MET A 166 -7.73 14.00 -2.78
N LEU A 167 -8.48 13.82 -3.85
CA LEU A 167 -8.55 12.55 -4.57
C LEU A 167 -7.83 12.66 -5.91
N ILE A 168 -7.17 11.58 -6.34
CA ILE A 168 -6.79 11.36 -7.73
C ILE A 168 -7.69 10.27 -8.27
N VAL A 169 -8.58 10.63 -9.20
CA VAL A 169 -9.64 9.75 -9.70
C VAL A 169 -9.32 9.31 -11.12
N ALA A 170 -9.22 8.00 -11.35
CA ALA A 170 -9.13 7.45 -12.70
C ALA A 170 -10.51 7.43 -13.35
N ALA A 171 -10.67 8.04 -14.51
CA ALA A 171 -11.92 8.07 -15.25
C ALA A 171 -11.68 7.89 -16.76
N ARG A 172 -12.72 7.39 -17.45
CA ARG A 172 -12.74 7.24 -18.89
C ARG A 172 -13.22 8.53 -19.52
N MET A 173 -12.47 9.06 -20.45
CA MET A 173 -12.79 10.29 -21.21
C MET A 173 -13.70 9.98 -22.42
N ASP A 174 -14.14 11.03 -23.13
CA ASP A 174 -15.05 10.90 -24.27
C ASP A 174 -14.46 10.11 -25.45
N ASP A 175 -13.13 10.13 -25.61
CA ASP A 175 -12.38 9.37 -26.61
C ASP A 175 -12.04 7.93 -26.15
N GLU A 176 -12.63 7.48 -25.06
CA GLU A 176 -12.39 6.18 -24.41
C GLU A 176 -11.00 6.01 -23.77
N SER A 177 -10.14 7.00 -23.80
CA SER A 177 -8.87 7.01 -23.09
C SER A 177 -9.08 7.16 -21.57
N ILE A 178 -8.05 6.88 -20.78
CA ILE A 178 -8.08 7.04 -19.33
C ILE A 178 -7.41 8.36 -18.95
N GLY A 179 -8.09 9.16 -18.13
CA GLY A 179 -7.53 10.33 -17.46
C GLY A 179 -7.44 10.14 -15.95
N LEU A 180 -6.46 10.78 -15.33
CA LEU A 180 -6.35 10.91 -13.87
C LEU A 180 -6.68 12.35 -13.49
N PHE A 181 -7.65 12.53 -12.62
CA PHE A 181 -8.20 13.84 -12.25
C PHE A 181 -7.97 14.15 -10.77
N LEU A 182 -7.46 15.34 -10.48
CA LEU A 182 -7.48 15.91 -9.13
C LEU A 182 -8.90 16.35 -8.79
N VAL A 183 -9.42 15.87 -7.69
CA VAL A 183 -10.81 16.11 -7.27
C VAL A 183 -10.83 16.48 -5.79
N ASP A 184 -11.40 17.65 -5.48
CA ASP A 184 -11.70 18.04 -4.11
C ASP A 184 -12.83 17.15 -3.57
N PRO A 185 -12.61 16.37 -2.50
CA PRO A 185 -13.62 15.48 -1.96
C PRO A 185 -14.82 16.21 -1.32
N GLU A 186 -14.73 17.51 -1.10
CA GLU A 186 -15.82 18.37 -0.58
C GLU A 186 -16.61 19.07 -1.72
N ALA A 187 -16.28 18.82 -3.00
CA ALA A 187 -17.01 19.38 -4.13
C ALA A 187 -18.47 18.89 -4.17
N ASP A 188 -19.36 19.74 -4.67
CA ASP A 188 -20.78 19.39 -4.88
C ASP A 188 -20.91 18.14 -5.78
N GLY A 189 -21.80 17.25 -5.39
CA GLY A 189 -22.05 15.99 -6.12
C GLY A 189 -21.16 14.81 -5.67
N ILE A 190 -20.35 14.99 -4.62
CA ILE A 190 -19.53 13.90 -4.05
C ILE A 190 -20.16 13.38 -2.76
N GLU A 191 -20.37 12.08 -2.70
CA GLU A 191 -20.79 11.38 -1.48
C GLU A 191 -19.75 10.34 -1.10
N ARG A 192 -19.18 10.49 0.12
CA ARG A 192 -18.23 9.52 0.71
C ARG A 192 -18.94 8.65 1.75
N THR A 193 -18.84 7.35 1.60
CA THR A 193 -19.37 6.39 2.57
C THR A 193 -18.22 5.58 3.15
N LEU A 194 -17.95 5.80 4.44
CA LEU A 194 -16.95 5.02 5.19
C LEU A 194 -17.27 3.52 5.15
N ARG A 195 -16.26 2.70 4.89
CA ARG A 195 -16.32 1.25 5.01
C ARG A 195 -15.34 0.79 6.08
N ARG A 196 -15.73 -0.21 6.84
CA ARG A 196 -14.83 -0.87 7.80
C ARG A 196 -14.30 -2.14 7.14
N SER A 197 -12.99 -2.19 6.95
CA SER A 197 -12.31 -3.38 6.46
C SER A 197 -12.05 -4.37 7.61
N VAL A 198 -11.87 -5.64 7.24
CA VAL A 198 -11.58 -6.71 8.22
C VAL A 198 -10.28 -6.46 8.99
N ASP A 199 -9.34 -5.79 8.37
CA ASP A 199 -8.02 -5.42 8.92
C ASP A 199 -8.02 -4.10 9.71
N SER A 200 -9.21 -3.58 10.03
CA SER A 200 -9.42 -2.35 10.80
C SER A 200 -9.05 -1.04 10.07
N HIS A 201 -8.70 -1.10 8.79
CA HIS A 201 -8.57 0.09 7.96
C HIS A 201 -9.95 0.68 7.60
N ALA A 202 -9.97 1.95 7.24
CA ALA A 202 -11.17 2.74 6.98
C ALA A 202 -11.22 3.24 5.51
N PRO A 203 -11.36 2.35 4.52
CA PRO A 203 -11.53 2.77 3.13
C PRO A 203 -12.91 3.41 2.93
N ALA A 204 -13.06 4.22 1.88
CA ALA A 204 -14.33 4.80 1.49
C ALA A 204 -14.85 4.23 0.17
N ASN A 205 -16.18 4.15 0.03
CA ASN A 205 -16.83 4.17 -1.27
C ASN A 205 -17.19 5.61 -1.60
N ILE A 206 -16.96 6.04 -2.83
CA ILE A 206 -17.17 7.41 -3.27
C ILE A 206 -18.06 7.40 -4.51
N ASN A 207 -19.16 8.14 -4.47
CA ASN A 207 -20.05 8.38 -5.59
C ASN A 207 -19.80 9.79 -6.13
N PHE A 208 -19.81 9.92 -7.45
CA PHE A 208 -19.68 11.17 -8.18
C PHE A 208 -20.96 11.35 -9.01
N ASP A 209 -21.72 12.41 -8.73
CA ASP A 209 -22.95 12.77 -9.42
C ASP A 209 -22.76 14.13 -10.12
N ASP A 210 -22.38 14.08 -11.40
CA ASP A 210 -22.19 15.24 -12.25
C ASP A 210 -21.24 16.31 -11.66
N VAL A 211 -20.14 15.85 -11.02
CA VAL A 211 -19.17 16.72 -10.35
C VAL A 211 -18.45 17.59 -11.36
N LYS A 212 -18.49 18.91 -11.16
CA LYS A 212 -17.81 19.87 -12.03
C LYS A 212 -16.32 19.94 -11.69
N LEU A 213 -15.46 19.75 -12.68
CA LEU A 213 -14.02 19.89 -12.59
C LEU A 213 -13.53 20.96 -13.53
N ASP A 214 -12.56 21.75 -13.09
CA ASP A 214 -11.88 22.72 -13.97
C ASP A 214 -10.92 21.99 -14.93
N GLY A 215 -10.48 22.68 -15.99
CA GLY A 215 -9.65 22.05 -17.02
C GLY A 215 -8.27 21.62 -16.54
N ASP A 216 -7.78 22.27 -15.50
CA ASP A 216 -6.52 21.97 -14.84
C ASP A 216 -6.62 20.83 -13.80
N ALA A 217 -7.80 20.23 -13.63
CA ALA A 217 -7.94 19.04 -12.80
C ALA A 217 -7.30 17.78 -13.42
N LEU A 218 -7.20 17.73 -14.76
CA LEU A 218 -6.58 16.60 -15.45
C LEU A 218 -5.06 16.63 -15.29
N LEU A 219 -4.47 15.51 -14.89
CA LEU A 219 -3.02 15.30 -14.95
C LEU A 219 -2.64 15.09 -16.42
N SER A 220 -2.13 16.12 -17.06
CA SER A 220 -2.00 16.21 -18.52
C SER A 220 -0.56 16.27 -19.05
N GLU A 221 0.45 16.04 -18.19
CA GLU A 221 1.85 16.02 -18.64
C GLU A 221 2.17 14.80 -19.52
N THR A 222 1.34 13.76 -19.46
CA THR A 222 1.45 12.59 -20.34
C THR A 222 0.21 12.45 -21.22
N GLU A 223 0.42 12.10 -22.50
CA GLU A 223 -0.67 11.82 -23.43
C GLU A 223 -1.33 10.46 -23.20
N ASP A 224 -0.64 9.53 -22.51
CA ASP A 224 -1.13 8.19 -22.21
C ASP A 224 -1.43 8.03 -20.71
N GLY A 225 -2.64 8.36 -20.31
CA GLY A 225 -3.11 8.19 -18.95
C GLY A 225 -3.19 6.73 -18.49
N SER A 226 -3.31 5.77 -19.42
CA SER A 226 -3.27 4.35 -19.09
C SER A 226 -1.87 3.91 -18.68
N ALA A 227 -0.84 4.37 -19.39
CA ALA A 227 0.55 4.10 -19.04
C ALA A 227 0.93 4.76 -17.69
N LEU A 228 0.45 5.99 -17.45
CA LEU A 228 0.61 6.64 -16.16
C LEU A 228 -0.04 5.83 -15.03
N LEU A 229 -1.28 5.39 -15.23
CA LEU A 229 -2.00 4.57 -14.24
C LEU A 229 -1.27 3.25 -13.98
N ASP A 230 -0.76 2.58 -15.01
CA ASP A 230 0.02 1.34 -14.86
C ASP A 230 1.28 1.58 -14.02
N LEU A 231 2.03 2.66 -14.28
CA LEU A 231 3.21 3.03 -13.48
C LEU A 231 2.85 3.29 -12.01
N VAL A 232 1.78 4.04 -11.76
CA VAL A 232 1.29 4.34 -10.41
C VAL A 232 0.92 3.05 -9.66
N LEU A 233 0.18 2.16 -10.32
CA LEU A 233 -0.24 0.90 -9.71
C LEU A 233 0.94 -0.05 -9.48
N ASP A 234 1.92 -0.08 -10.39
CA ASP A 234 3.11 -0.90 -10.24
C ASP A 234 4.00 -0.39 -9.09
N SER A 235 4.15 0.92 -8.94
CA SER A 235 4.86 1.49 -7.77
C SER A 235 4.18 1.09 -6.45
N GLY A 236 2.85 1.16 -6.40
CA GLY A 236 2.08 0.71 -5.25
C GLY A 236 2.19 -0.79 -4.99
N ARG A 237 2.19 -1.63 -6.03
CA ARG A 237 2.35 -3.10 -5.91
C ARG A 237 3.70 -3.49 -5.37
N ALA A 238 4.79 -2.87 -5.85
CA ALA A 238 6.14 -3.12 -5.36
C ALA A 238 6.26 -2.78 -3.87
N CYS A 239 5.77 -1.60 -3.49
CA CYS A 239 5.79 -1.11 -2.12
C CYS A 239 4.87 -1.92 -1.18
N LEU A 240 3.66 -2.30 -1.65
CA LEU A 240 2.75 -3.17 -0.89
C LEU A 240 3.32 -4.58 -0.69
N ALA A 241 4.09 -5.10 -1.65
CA ALA A 241 4.79 -6.37 -1.49
C ALA A 241 5.83 -6.31 -0.37
N ALA A 242 6.49 -5.17 -0.16
CA ALA A 242 7.40 -4.96 0.96
C ALA A 242 6.64 -4.91 2.31
N GLU A 243 5.49 -4.24 2.38
CA GLU A 243 4.64 -4.26 3.57
C GLU A 243 4.19 -5.70 3.91
N GLN A 244 3.75 -6.46 2.91
CA GLN A 244 3.35 -7.85 3.09
C GLN A 244 4.51 -8.76 3.52
N LEU A 245 5.73 -8.48 3.08
CA LEU A 245 6.95 -9.15 3.54
C LEU A 245 7.20 -8.87 5.03
N GLY A 246 7.18 -7.61 5.45
CA GLY A 246 7.37 -7.22 6.85
C GLY A 246 6.31 -7.84 7.77
N LEU A 247 5.05 -7.89 7.32
CA LEU A 247 3.97 -8.59 8.01
C LEU A 247 4.28 -10.10 8.17
N ALA A 248 4.76 -10.76 7.11
CA ALA A 248 5.07 -12.18 7.13
C ALA A 248 6.23 -12.50 8.08
N GLU A 249 7.28 -11.66 8.05
CA GLU A 249 8.46 -11.77 8.91
C GLU A 249 8.10 -11.63 10.38
N GLU A 250 7.28 -10.63 10.72
CA GLU A 250 6.88 -10.40 12.11
C GLU A 250 5.95 -11.49 12.63
N ALA A 251 4.95 -11.92 11.84
CA ALA A 251 4.09 -13.03 12.22
C ALA A 251 4.90 -14.31 12.47
N PHE A 252 5.92 -14.57 11.64
CA PHE A 252 6.85 -15.69 11.80
C PHE A 252 7.72 -15.54 13.04
N SER A 253 8.33 -14.39 13.28
CA SER A 253 9.17 -14.12 14.46
C SER A 253 8.41 -14.34 15.76
N ARG A 254 7.23 -13.73 15.91
CA ARG A 254 6.35 -13.90 17.07
C ARG A 254 5.96 -15.38 17.30
N THR A 255 5.76 -16.11 16.19
CA THR A 255 5.44 -17.53 16.26
C THR A 255 6.62 -18.35 16.73
N LEU A 256 7.83 -18.06 16.25
CA LEU A 256 9.05 -18.72 16.72
C LEU A 256 9.28 -18.52 18.23
N ASP A 257 9.09 -17.29 18.71
CA ASP A 257 9.25 -16.99 20.14
C ASP A 257 8.21 -17.74 20.96
N TYR A 258 6.95 -17.75 20.53
CA TYR A 258 5.89 -18.47 21.21
C TYR A 258 6.17 -19.98 21.32
N ILE A 259 6.55 -20.65 20.22
CA ILE A 259 6.80 -22.11 20.27
C ILE A 259 8.05 -22.49 21.05
N LYS A 260 9.04 -21.58 21.17
CA LYS A 260 10.22 -21.76 22.03
C LYS A 260 9.90 -21.63 23.54
N GLU A 261 8.87 -20.88 23.88
CA GLU A 261 8.49 -20.61 25.28
C GLU A 261 7.37 -21.51 25.80
N ARG A 262 6.42 -21.90 24.93
CA ARG A 262 5.21 -22.65 25.32
C ARG A 262 5.50 -24.08 25.69
N ASP A 263 5.13 -24.48 26.91
CA ASP A 263 5.20 -25.85 27.39
C ASP A 263 3.87 -26.59 27.17
N GLN A 264 3.92 -27.74 26.51
CA GLN A 264 2.83 -28.71 26.41
C GLN A 264 3.42 -30.14 26.27
N PHE A 265 2.68 -31.12 26.71
CA PHE A 265 3.10 -32.54 26.64
C PHE A 265 4.47 -32.80 27.28
N GLY A 266 4.80 -32.05 28.32
CA GLY A 266 6.02 -32.23 29.12
C GLY A 266 7.28 -31.60 28.51
N GLN A 267 7.18 -30.81 27.45
CA GLN A 267 8.31 -30.15 26.82
C GLN A 267 7.89 -28.89 26.07
N LYS A 268 8.87 -28.07 25.60
CA LYS A 268 8.62 -26.94 24.73
C LYS A 268 8.03 -27.41 23.37
N ILE A 269 6.93 -26.78 22.91
CA ILE A 269 6.28 -27.24 21.68
C ILE A 269 7.16 -27.09 20.46
N GLY A 270 8.10 -26.13 20.45
CA GLY A 270 9.10 -25.97 19.38
C GLY A 270 10.09 -27.13 19.24
N SER A 271 10.13 -28.07 20.21
CA SER A 271 10.94 -29.29 20.09
C SER A 271 10.27 -30.39 19.25
N PHE A 272 8.98 -30.26 18.90
CA PHE A 272 8.31 -31.22 18.03
C PHE A 272 8.68 -31.02 16.57
N GLN A 273 9.15 -32.09 15.91
CA GLN A 273 9.58 -32.04 14.50
C GLN A 273 8.51 -31.47 13.56
N GLY A 274 7.21 -31.78 13.80
CA GLY A 274 6.13 -31.26 12.99
C GLY A 274 6.08 -29.72 12.95
N LEU A 275 6.38 -29.04 14.06
CA LEU A 275 6.46 -27.57 14.11
C LEU A 275 7.78 -27.05 13.54
N GLN A 276 8.88 -27.76 13.78
CA GLN A 276 10.19 -27.40 13.21
C GLN A 276 10.18 -27.41 11.67
N HIS A 277 9.58 -28.44 11.06
CA HIS A 277 9.45 -28.55 9.60
C HIS A 277 8.58 -27.41 9.02
N ARG A 278 7.48 -27.06 9.70
CA ARG A 278 6.63 -25.93 9.29
C ARG A 278 7.37 -24.61 9.41
N ALA A 279 8.11 -24.38 10.50
CA ALA A 279 8.92 -23.19 10.69
C ALA A 279 10.04 -23.07 9.65
N ALA A 280 10.75 -24.17 9.34
CA ALA A 280 11.78 -24.20 8.30
C ALA A 280 11.22 -23.90 6.90
N HIS A 281 10.04 -24.42 6.57
CA HIS A 281 9.36 -24.11 5.31
C HIS A 281 9.00 -22.60 5.24
N LEU A 282 8.41 -22.05 6.31
CA LEU A 282 8.08 -20.61 6.37
C LEU A 282 9.31 -19.73 6.21
N LEU A 283 10.42 -20.05 6.89
CA LEU A 283 11.68 -19.32 6.72
C LEU A 283 12.10 -19.28 5.26
N THR A 284 12.11 -20.43 4.58
CA THR A 284 12.47 -20.51 3.16
C THR A 284 11.56 -19.63 2.30
N GLU A 285 10.24 -19.66 2.55
CA GLU A 285 9.26 -18.90 1.80
C GLU A 285 9.45 -17.37 2.01
N VAL A 286 9.74 -16.94 3.22
CA VAL A 286 10.01 -15.53 3.58
C VAL A 286 11.29 -15.04 2.89
N GLU A 287 12.40 -15.77 2.98
CA GLU A 287 13.69 -15.42 2.37
C GLU A 287 13.59 -15.32 0.81
N MET A 288 12.86 -16.25 0.18
CA MET A 288 12.60 -16.17 -1.25
C MET A 288 11.76 -14.93 -1.61
N THR A 289 10.79 -14.57 -0.76
CA THR A 289 9.95 -13.38 -0.96
C THR A 289 10.78 -12.12 -0.83
N GLN A 290 11.67 -12.02 0.16
CA GLN A 290 12.58 -10.90 0.34
C GLN A 290 13.42 -10.66 -0.93
N SER A 291 13.97 -11.73 -1.51
CA SER A 291 14.77 -11.63 -2.73
C SER A 291 13.97 -11.03 -3.91
N LEU A 292 12.70 -11.44 -4.07
CA LEU A 292 11.82 -10.90 -5.12
C LEU A 292 11.41 -9.45 -4.86
N VAL A 293 11.09 -9.11 -3.62
CA VAL A 293 10.70 -7.74 -3.23
C VAL A 293 11.85 -6.76 -3.47
N VAL A 294 13.05 -7.09 -3.00
CA VAL A 294 14.25 -6.27 -3.25
C VAL A 294 14.51 -6.12 -4.75
N LYS A 295 14.39 -7.22 -5.52
CA LYS A 295 14.54 -7.16 -6.98
C LYS A 295 13.53 -6.23 -7.62
N ALA A 296 12.26 -6.30 -7.24
CA ALA A 296 11.19 -5.48 -7.81
C ALA A 296 11.40 -3.98 -7.52
N LEU A 297 11.73 -3.62 -6.27
CA LEU A 297 11.97 -2.25 -5.86
C LEU A 297 13.19 -1.64 -6.55
N ARG A 298 14.34 -2.35 -6.55
CA ARG A 298 15.54 -1.92 -7.25
C ARG A 298 15.30 -1.75 -8.75
N GLN A 299 14.55 -2.68 -9.35
CA GLN A 299 14.27 -2.61 -10.78
C GLN A 299 13.36 -1.42 -11.12
N LEU A 300 12.43 -1.06 -10.21
CA LEU A 300 11.58 0.11 -10.38
C LEU A 300 12.38 1.42 -10.35
N ASP A 301 13.41 1.50 -9.50
CA ASP A 301 14.29 2.68 -9.43
C ASP A 301 15.29 2.72 -10.59
N GLU A 302 15.93 1.61 -10.94
CA GLU A 302 17.06 1.57 -11.87
C GLU A 302 16.64 1.40 -13.35
N ALA A 303 15.57 0.64 -13.61
CA ALA A 303 15.10 0.34 -14.98
C ALA A 303 13.57 0.11 -14.99
N PRO A 304 12.76 1.17 -14.83
CA PRO A 304 11.30 1.07 -14.69
C PRO A 304 10.60 0.28 -15.79
N SER A 305 11.09 0.36 -17.03
CA SER A 305 10.51 -0.39 -18.17
C SER A 305 10.66 -1.92 -18.04
N GLN A 306 11.57 -2.40 -17.23
CA GLN A 306 11.81 -3.84 -16.98
C GLN A 306 11.20 -4.30 -15.65
N ALA A 307 10.66 -3.39 -14.85
CA ALA A 307 10.14 -3.65 -13.52
C ALA A 307 8.84 -4.48 -13.50
N PRO A 308 7.87 -4.32 -14.43
CA PRO A 308 6.54 -4.92 -14.31
C PRO A 308 6.53 -6.42 -14.05
N LEU A 309 7.42 -7.20 -14.70
CA LEU A 309 7.54 -8.63 -14.47
C LEU A 309 7.92 -8.96 -13.01
N TRP A 310 8.93 -8.26 -12.49
CA TRP A 310 9.42 -8.48 -11.14
C TRP A 310 8.42 -8.02 -10.08
N ILE A 311 7.71 -6.92 -10.35
CA ILE A 311 6.66 -6.37 -9.49
C ILE A 311 5.50 -7.35 -9.39
N ALA A 312 5.02 -7.89 -10.52
CA ALA A 312 3.95 -8.88 -10.54
C ALA A 312 4.34 -10.15 -9.78
N ALA A 313 5.59 -10.64 -9.97
CA ALA A 313 6.11 -11.80 -9.26
C ALA A 313 6.24 -11.54 -7.75
N ALA A 314 6.78 -10.38 -7.34
CA ALA A 314 6.93 -10.00 -5.95
C ALA A 314 5.57 -9.88 -5.25
N LYS A 315 4.59 -9.19 -5.86
CA LYS A 315 3.24 -9.02 -5.29
C LYS A 315 2.53 -10.37 -5.15
N ALA A 316 2.58 -11.24 -6.18
CA ALA A 316 2.00 -12.58 -6.10
C ALA A 316 2.62 -13.42 -4.99
N LYS A 317 3.95 -13.43 -4.90
CA LYS A 317 4.68 -14.20 -3.88
C LYS A 317 4.43 -13.64 -2.48
N ALA A 318 4.54 -12.33 -2.28
CA ALA A 318 4.31 -11.69 -0.98
C ALA A 318 2.87 -11.91 -0.49
N THR A 319 1.87 -11.85 -1.37
CA THR A 319 0.48 -12.16 -1.04
C THR A 319 0.32 -13.61 -0.53
N LYS A 320 0.91 -14.59 -1.23
CA LYS A 320 0.86 -16.00 -0.80
C LYS A 320 1.57 -16.22 0.53
N VAL A 321 2.74 -15.62 0.69
CA VAL A 321 3.59 -15.86 1.87
C VAL A 321 3.06 -15.14 3.10
N SER A 322 2.53 -13.92 2.98
CA SER A 322 1.90 -13.23 4.11
C SER A 322 0.66 -13.97 4.62
N ARG A 323 -0.17 -14.50 3.70
CA ARG A 323 -1.32 -15.35 4.06
C ARG A 323 -0.87 -16.67 4.70
N LEU A 324 0.14 -17.32 4.16
CA LEU A 324 0.70 -18.56 4.70
C LEU A 324 1.27 -18.32 6.10
N SER A 325 2.15 -17.32 6.25
CA SER A 325 2.81 -17.01 7.52
C SER A 325 1.81 -16.68 8.63
N SER A 326 0.83 -15.82 8.35
CA SER A 326 -0.19 -15.43 9.32
C SER A 326 -1.15 -16.59 9.67
N SER A 327 -1.48 -17.46 8.71
CA SER A 327 -2.30 -18.66 8.94
C SER A 327 -1.55 -19.70 9.81
N GLU A 328 -0.27 -19.95 9.49
CA GLU A 328 0.59 -20.82 10.28
C GLU A 328 0.82 -20.28 11.69
N ALA A 329 0.93 -18.95 11.82
CA ALA A 329 1.04 -18.30 13.10
C ALA A 329 -0.19 -18.59 13.99
N ILE A 330 -1.42 -18.39 13.47
CA ILE A 330 -2.64 -18.75 14.21
C ILE A 330 -2.63 -20.22 14.59
N GLN A 331 -2.30 -21.11 13.65
CA GLN A 331 -2.28 -22.55 13.90
C GLN A 331 -1.28 -22.95 14.98
N MET A 332 -0.05 -22.41 14.95
CA MET A 332 0.99 -22.75 15.91
C MET A 332 0.77 -22.16 17.30
N HIS A 333 0.02 -21.05 17.41
CA HIS A 333 -0.43 -20.50 18.68
C HIS A 333 -1.60 -21.31 19.29
N GLY A 334 -2.31 -22.09 18.48
CA GLY A 334 -3.47 -22.89 18.93
C GLY A 334 -4.63 -21.99 19.38
N GLY A 335 -5.32 -22.37 20.44
CA GLY A 335 -6.53 -21.67 20.90
C GLY A 335 -6.34 -20.18 21.16
N VAL A 336 -5.19 -19.76 21.70
CA VAL A 336 -4.91 -18.34 21.99
C VAL A 336 -4.79 -17.51 20.71
N GLY A 337 -4.29 -18.10 19.61
CA GLY A 337 -4.18 -17.40 18.31
C GLY A 337 -5.53 -17.04 17.69
N MET A 338 -6.62 -17.66 18.15
CA MET A 338 -7.99 -17.36 17.69
C MET A 338 -8.68 -16.28 18.53
N THR A 339 -8.09 -15.87 19.65
CA THR A 339 -8.69 -14.86 20.53
C THR A 339 -8.38 -13.43 20.02
N ASP A 340 -9.28 -12.49 20.32
CA ASP A 340 -9.03 -11.08 20.00
C ASP A 340 -8.01 -10.44 20.97
N GLU A 341 -7.76 -11.04 22.12
CA GLU A 341 -6.76 -10.57 23.08
C GLU A 341 -5.34 -10.68 22.52
N TYR A 342 -5.07 -11.71 21.72
CA TYR A 342 -3.76 -11.96 21.14
C TYR A 342 -3.63 -11.31 19.76
N GLU A 343 -2.50 -10.65 19.52
CA GLU A 343 -2.33 -9.76 18.36
C GLU A 343 -2.21 -10.48 17.01
N ILE A 344 -1.88 -11.79 17.01
CA ILE A 344 -1.60 -12.52 15.76
C ILE A 344 -2.78 -12.52 14.78
N GLY A 345 -4.01 -12.42 15.29
CA GLY A 345 -5.22 -12.29 14.47
C GLY A 345 -5.26 -11.04 13.60
N PHE A 346 -4.60 -9.95 14.01
CA PHE A 346 -4.50 -8.73 13.19
C PHE A 346 -3.62 -8.94 11.97
N PHE A 347 -2.52 -9.68 12.11
CA PHE A 347 -1.64 -10.05 10.98
C PHE A 347 -2.39 -10.86 9.94
N TYR A 348 -3.19 -11.83 10.36
CA TYR A 348 -4.04 -12.60 9.44
C TYR A 348 -5.03 -11.71 8.68
N LYS A 349 -5.75 -10.84 9.39
CA LYS A 349 -6.72 -9.93 8.80
C LYS A 349 -6.08 -8.96 7.80
N ARG A 350 -4.91 -8.39 8.15
CA ARG A 350 -4.16 -7.51 7.24
C ARG A 350 -3.63 -8.25 6.02
N ALA A 351 -3.11 -9.47 6.17
CA ALA A 351 -2.66 -10.29 5.06
C ALA A 351 -3.78 -10.56 4.03
N GLN A 352 -5.02 -10.79 4.50
CA GLN A 352 -6.17 -10.95 3.61
C GLN A 352 -6.47 -9.65 2.85
N ALA A 353 -6.62 -8.52 3.55
CA ALA A 353 -6.96 -7.24 2.94
C ALA A 353 -5.86 -6.73 1.97
N ALA A 354 -4.59 -6.74 2.41
CA ALA A 354 -3.46 -6.34 1.58
C ALA A 354 -3.26 -7.29 0.37
N GLY A 355 -3.67 -8.55 0.53
CA GLY A 355 -3.62 -9.54 -0.55
C GLY A 355 -4.54 -9.20 -1.73
N GLU A 356 -5.72 -8.61 -1.45
CA GLU A 356 -6.69 -8.21 -2.48
C GLU A 356 -6.35 -6.83 -3.10
N TYR A 357 -5.72 -5.94 -2.33
CA TYR A 357 -5.45 -4.57 -2.78
C TYR A 357 -4.42 -4.55 -3.91
N LEU A 358 -4.69 -3.77 -4.97
CA LEU A 358 -3.89 -3.61 -6.19
C LEU A 358 -3.69 -4.92 -7.00
N GLY A 359 -4.53 -5.91 -6.77
CA GLY A 359 -4.49 -7.21 -7.44
C GLY A 359 -4.04 -8.34 -6.52
N ASP A 360 -4.77 -9.47 -6.59
CA ASP A 360 -4.50 -10.67 -5.83
C ASP A 360 -3.34 -11.51 -6.41
N ASP A 361 -3.04 -12.64 -5.78
CA ASP A 361 -1.97 -13.53 -6.25
C ASP A 361 -2.28 -14.22 -7.58
N ALA A 362 -3.57 -14.40 -7.91
CA ALA A 362 -3.99 -14.92 -9.21
C ALA A 362 -3.76 -13.88 -10.31
N TRP A 363 -4.12 -12.60 -10.06
CA TRP A 363 -3.80 -11.49 -10.95
C TRP A 363 -2.29 -11.42 -11.22
N GLY A 364 -1.47 -11.43 -10.17
CA GLY A 364 -0.01 -11.35 -10.30
C GLY A 364 0.58 -12.53 -11.07
N THR A 365 0.09 -13.74 -10.82
CA THR A 365 0.52 -14.95 -11.55
C THR A 365 0.17 -14.88 -13.04
N SER A 366 -1.04 -14.43 -13.38
CA SER A 366 -1.46 -14.21 -14.76
C SER A 366 -0.63 -13.14 -15.45
N ARG A 367 -0.32 -12.05 -14.74
CA ARG A 367 0.51 -10.96 -15.28
C ARG A 367 1.95 -11.43 -15.56
N VAL A 368 2.53 -12.27 -14.70
CA VAL A 368 3.84 -12.89 -14.94
C VAL A 368 3.80 -13.74 -16.21
N ALA A 369 2.75 -14.55 -16.39
CA ALA A 369 2.60 -15.37 -17.59
C ALA A 369 2.51 -14.52 -18.87
N GLU A 370 1.64 -13.49 -18.88
CA GLU A 370 1.52 -12.53 -19.99
C GLU A 370 2.88 -11.90 -20.35
N LEU A 371 3.60 -11.37 -19.34
CA LEU A 371 4.88 -10.69 -19.54
C LEU A 371 6.02 -11.66 -19.93
N SER A 372 5.85 -12.95 -19.70
CA SER A 372 6.78 -14.00 -20.11
C SER A 372 6.44 -14.62 -21.47
N GLY A 373 5.35 -14.16 -22.12
CA GLY A 373 4.96 -14.61 -23.46
C GLY A 373 4.10 -15.87 -23.51
N PHE A 374 3.39 -16.19 -22.39
CA PHE A 374 2.45 -17.32 -22.31
C PHE A 374 1.01 -16.87 -22.50
#